data_c61b75159983e2d42d3fb92b6644fbd1
#
_entry.id   c61b75159983e2d42d3fb92b6644fbd1
#
_cell.length_a   1.000
_cell.length_b   1.000
_cell.length_c   1.000
_cell.angle_alpha   90.00
_cell.angle_beta   90.00
_cell.angle_gamma   90.00
#
_symmetry.space_group_name_H-M   'P 1'
#
loop_
_entity.id
_entity.type
_entity.pdbx_description
1 polymer ?
#
loop_
_entity_poly.entity_id
_entity_poly.type
_entity_poly.pdbx_seq_one_letter_code
_entity_poly.pdbx_strand_id
1 'polypeptide(L)'
;YKNFKDEITIDFENIAGYQFNTDCLSDGIIGKMLIYGRNATGKTNLGRAILDIGSTMFGGTRYASNGILLNADSKEDAAMFQYEFRFEDTELSYKYSRLSNQELREEELSVNGKSIFKCNFGLREYNFDNLDYIDAETANIDRYLQSLEVGEDDEISEPKLPFLRWLISNVALKNDSALIRLSNYVRRMMMITVGNGMQYRFGRMNQSFYESLENPEHLKN
;
A
#
# COMPACT_ATOMS: atom_id res chain seq x y z
N TYR A 1 -12.17 -5.74 -6.62
CA TYR A 1 -12.31 -4.88 -5.46
C TYR A 1 -13.50 -3.93 -5.62
N LYS A 2 -14.49 -4.02 -4.76
CA LYS A 2 -15.69 -3.15 -4.73
C LYS A 2 -16.36 -2.98 -6.11
N ASN A 3 -16.28 -1.80 -6.71
CA ASN A 3 -16.84 -1.55 -8.04
C ASN A 3 -16.07 -2.23 -9.19
N PHE A 4 -14.86 -2.69 -8.93
CA PHE A 4 -13.99 -3.24 -9.95
C PHE A 4 -14.07 -4.76 -9.93
N LYS A 5 -14.72 -5.32 -10.97
CA LYS A 5 -14.80 -6.76 -11.20
C LYS A 5 -13.51 -7.28 -11.82
N ASP A 6 -13.04 -6.57 -12.82
CA ASP A 6 -11.84 -6.89 -13.56
C ASP A 6 -10.63 -6.09 -13.05
N GLU A 7 -9.45 -6.50 -13.44
CA GLU A 7 -8.22 -5.80 -13.12
C GLU A 7 -8.23 -4.38 -13.70
N ILE A 8 -7.74 -3.42 -12.92
CA ILE A 8 -7.50 -2.05 -13.34
C ILE A 8 -6.04 -1.73 -13.07
N THR A 9 -5.33 -1.35 -14.11
CA THR A 9 -3.96 -0.86 -14.03
C THR A 9 -3.94 0.66 -14.22
N ILE A 10 -3.23 1.36 -13.33
CA ILE A 10 -2.87 2.76 -13.49
C ILE A 10 -1.36 2.81 -13.67
N ASP A 11 -0.93 3.12 -14.88
CA ASP A 11 0.47 3.26 -15.22
C ASP A 11 0.83 4.74 -15.27
N PHE A 12 1.61 5.20 -14.30
CA PHE A 12 2.07 6.58 -14.19
C PHE A 12 3.27 6.88 -15.12
N GLU A 13 3.92 5.87 -15.69
CA GLU A 13 5.02 6.02 -16.65
C GLU A 13 4.50 6.14 -18.09
N ASN A 14 3.30 5.67 -18.34
CA ASN A 14 2.69 5.73 -19.68
C ASN A 14 2.14 7.12 -19.96
N ILE A 15 3.02 8.03 -20.35
CA ILE A 15 2.67 9.40 -20.74
C ILE A 15 2.05 9.49 -22.13
N ALA A 16 1.95 8.39 -22.88
CA ALA A 16 1.33 8.30 -24.21
C ALA A 16 1.80 9.37 -25.21
N GLY A 17 3.05 9.84 -25.10
CA GLY A 17 3.61 10.90 -25.93
C GLY A 17 3.03 12.30 -25.64
N TYR A 18 2.46 12.51 -24.47
CA TYR A 18 1.86 13.78 -24.06
C TYR A 18 2.90 14.91 -24.04
N GLN A 19 2.61 15.99 -24.78
CA GLN A 19 3.54 17.12 -24.97
C GLN A 19 3.04 18.44 -24.37
N PHE A 20 1.79 18.47 -23.91
CA PHE A 20 1.17 19.67 -23.33
C PHE A 20 1.20 19.59 -21.79
N ASN A 21 1.22 20.77 -21.13
CA ASN A 21 1.23 20.86 -19.67
C ASN A 21 2.32 19.98 -19.03
N THR A 22 3.54 20.15 -19.48
CA THR A 22 4.72 19.37 -19.00
C THR A 22 4.98 19.53 -17.51
N ASP A 23 4.41 20.55 -16.85
CA ASP A 23 4.37 20.72 -15.40
C ASP A 23 3.53 19.66 -14.66
N CYS A 24 2.76 18.84 -15.39
CA CYS A 24 2.09 17.66 -14.87
C CYS A 24 2.99 16.41 -14.88
N LEU A 25 4.19 16.49 -15.45
CA LEU A 25 5.16 15.41 -15.52
C LEU A 25 6.35 15.73 -14.64
N SER A 26 6.90 14.71 -13.98
CA SER A 26 8.15 14.78 -13.22
C SER A 26 8.95 13.53 -13.52
N ASP A 27 10.16 13.72 -14.08
CA ASP A 27 11.06 12.61 -14.44
C ASP A 27 10.41 11.51 -15.29
N GLY A 28 9.54 11.90 -16.24
CA GLY A 28 8.80 10.98 -17.11
C GLY A 28 7.61 10.30 -16.44
N ILE A 29 7.25 10.69 -15.22
CA ILE A 29 6.12 10.14 -14.45
C ILE A 29 4.99 11.17 -14.41
N ILE A 30 3.77 10.72 -14.50
CA ILE A 30 2.56 11.55 -14.35
C ILE A 30 2.45 11.99 -12.89
N GLY A 31 2.79 13.25 -12.61
CA GLY A 31 2.72 13.84 -11.27
C GLY A 31 1.33 14.37 -10.90
N LYS A 32 0.51 14.69 -11.91
CA LYS A 32 -0.86 15.19 -11.72
C LYS A 32 -1.81 14.50 -12.70
N MET A 33 -2.84 13.86 -12.16
CA MET A 33 -3.83 13.14 -12.96
C MET A 33 -5.24 13.53 -12.53
N LEU A 34 -6.11 13.80 -13.50
CA LEU A 34 -7.52 14.05 -13.28
C LEU A 34 -8.34 12.80 -13.65
N ILE A 35 -9.12 12.30 -12.69
CA ILE A 35 -10.04 11.18 -12.90
C ILE A 35 -11.47 11.71 -12.84
N TYR A 36 -12.20 11.58 -13.93
CA TYR A 36 -13.60 12.00 -14.03
C TYR A 36 -14.51 10.86 -14.44
N GLY A 37 -15.81 11.01 -14.22
CA GLY A 37 -16.81 10.02 -14.56
C GLY A 37 -18.12 10.27 -13.83
N ARG A 38 -19.17 9.53 -14.18
CA ARG A 38 -20.48 9.63 -13.55
C ARG A 38 -20.42 9.29 -12.06
N ASN A 39 -21.45 9.69 -11.30
CA ASN A 39 -21.57 9.27 -9.91
C ASN A 39 -21.70 7.74 -9.83
N ALA A 40 -21.22 7.18 -8.72
CA ALA A 40 -21.21 5.74 -8.44
C ALA A 40 -20.33 4.86 -9.36
N THR A 41 -19.50 5.44 -10.24
CA THR A 41 -18.59 4.65 -11.11
C THR A 41 -17.34 4.12 -10.43
N GLY A 42 -17.14 4.39 -9.13
CA GLY A 42 -16.02 3.84 -8.37
C GLY A 42 -14.83 4.79 -8.17
N LYS A 43 -14.89 6.07 -8.58
CA LYS A 43 -13.78 7.04 -8.39
C LYS A 43 -13.23 7.07 -6.97
N THR A 44 -14.09 7.14 -5.97
CA THR A 44 -13.70 7.12 -4.55
C THR A 44 -13.08 5.76 -4.16
N ASN A 45 -13.59 4.66 -4.69
CA ASN A 45 -13.05 3.34 -4.41
C ASN A 45 -11.69 3.11 -5.07
N LEU A 46 -11.43 3.76 -6.22
CA LEU A 46 -10.10 3.81 -6.81
C LEU A 46 -9.10 4.53 -5.89
N GLY A 47 -9.45 5.71 -5.39
CA GLY A 47 -8.62 6.42 -4.41
C GLY A 47 -8.36 5.59 -3.14
N ARG A 48 -9.37 4.87 -2.66
CA ARG A 48 -9.21 3.94 -1.53
C ARG A 48 -8.29 2.77 -1.87
N ALA A 49 -8.40 2.20 -3.09
CA ALA A 49 -7.51 1.15 -3.54
C ALA A 49 -6.05 1.63 -3.59
N ILE A 50 -5.79 2.82 -4.13
CA ILE A 50 -4.44 3.41 -4.15
C ILE A 50 -3.88 3.56 -2.73
N LEU A 51 -4.70 3.88 -1.73
CA LEU A 51 -4.28 4.08 -0.35
C LEU A 51 -4.28 2.81 0.51
N ASP A 52 -4.77 1.68 0.00
CA ASP A 52 -4.90 0.44 0.79
C ASP A 52 -3.54 -0.07 1.30
N ILE A 53 -2.47 0.15 0.56
CA ILE A 53 -1.10 -0.17 0.97
C ILE A 53 -0.74 0.43 2.34
N GLY A 54 -1.21 1.64 2.63
CA GLY A 54 -0.96 2.28 3.92
C GLY A 54 -1.63 1.55 5.08
N SER A 55 -2.84 1.01 4.86
CA SER A 55 -3.54 0.18 5.84
C SER A 55 -2.78 -1.12 6.10
N THR A 56 -2.22 -1.71 5.06
CA THR A 56 -1.42 -2.95 5.16
C THR A 56 -0.13 -2.71 5.92
N MET A 57 0.63 -1.67 5.56
CA MET A 57 1.94 -1.39 6.13
C MET A 57 1.90 -0.85 7.57
N PHE A 58 0.87 -0.06 7.92
CA PHE A 58 0.85 0.65 9.21
C PHE A 58 -0.33 0.28 10.09
N GLY A 59 -1.27 -0.50 9.56
CA GLY A 59 -2.52 -0.78 10.23
C GLY A 59 -3.43 0.46 10.27
N GLY A 60 -4.56 0.29 10.92
CA GLY A 60 -5.57 1.33 11.04
C GLY A 60 -6.69 1.13 10.04
N THR A 61 -7.81 0.67 10.54
CA THR A 61 -9.03 0.39 9.78
C THR A 61 -9.87 1.65 9.55
N ARG A 62 -9.24 2.81 9.37
CA ARG A 62 -9.98 4.06 9.14
C ARG A 62 -10.85 4.03 7.87
N TYR A 63 -10.63 3.05 7.00
CA TYR A 63 -11.50 2.73 5.86
C TYR A 63 -12.44 1.57 6.14
N ALA A 64 -12.56 1.14 7.38
CA ALA A 64 -13.54 0.15 7.78
C ALA A 64 -14.97 0.67 7.55
N SER A 65 -15.32 0.78 6.29
CA SER A 65 -16.70 0.47 5.94
C SER A 65 -16.81 -1.03 6.23
N ASN A 66 -17.73 -1.43 7.09
CA ASN A 66 -18.16 -2.83 7.30
C ASN A 66 -18.69 -3.44 5.99
N GLY A 67 -18.06 -3.19 4.87
CA GLY A 67 -18.51 -3.49 3.54
C GLY A 67 -17.67 -4.56 2.88
N ILE A 68 -18.34 -5.31 2.08
CA ILE A 68 -17.82 -6.30 1.16
C ILE A 68 -16.64 -5.71 0.37
N LEU A 69 -15.48 -6.37 0.40
CA LEU A 69 -14.30 -5.98 -0.37
C LEU A 69 -14.44 -6.31 -1.85
N LEU A 70 -15.08 -7.43 -2.14
CA LEU A 70 -15.19 -7.94 -3.49
C LEU A 70 -16.35 -7.30 -4.24
N ASN A 71 -16.24 -7.28 -5.55
CA ASN A 71 -17.37 -6.99 -6.43
C ASN A 71 -18.37 -8.14 -6.33
N ALA A 72 -19.67 -7.84 -6.31
CA ALA A 72 -20.73 -8.87 -6.18
C ALA A 72 -20.73 -9.89 -7.34
N ASP A 73 -20.23 -9.46 -8.52
CA ASP A 73 -20.14 -10.30 -9.72
C ASP A 73 -18.74 -10.94 -9.89
N SER A 74 -17.82 -10.73 -8.94
CA SER A 74 -16.50 -11.36 -8.98
C SER A 74 -16.63 -12.86 -8.70
N LYS A 75 -15.81 -13.64 -9.42
CA LYS A 75 -15.63 -15.06 -9.15
C LYS A 75 -14.45 -15.33 -8.19
N GLU A 76 -13.66 -14.29 -7.94
CA GLU A 76 -12.51 -14.37 -7.05
C GLU A 76 -12.99 -14.35 -5.60
N ASP A 77 -12.25 -15.03 -4.74
CA ASP A 77 -12.50 -15.10 -3.30
C ASP A 77 -11.68 -14.09 -2.49
N ALA A 78 -10.73 -13.39 -3.14
CA ALA A 78 -9.86 -12.38 -2.54
C ALA A 78 -9.70 -11.15 -3.44
N ALA A 79 -9.56 -9.98 -2.83
CA ALA A 79 -9.21 -8.76 -3.54
C ALA A 79 -7.68 -8.67 -3.69
N MET A 80 -7.20 -8.55 -4.91
CA MET A 80 -5.76 -8.45 -5.21
C MET A 80 -5.35 -6.99 -5.39
N PHE A 81 -4.15 -6.68 -4.89
CA PHE A 81 -3.50 -5.38 -5.01
C PHE A 81 -2.04 -5.58 -5.37
N GLN A 82 -1.55 -4.76 -6.29
CA GLN A 82 -0.14 -4.69 -6.67
C GLN A 82 0.25 -3.22 -6.81
N TYR A 83 1.39 -2.88 -6.23
CA TYR A 83 1.97 -1.53 -6.28
C TYR A 83 3.41 -1.64 -6.72
N GLU A 84 3.79 -0.79 -7.67
CA GLU A 84 5.14 -0.70 -8.19
C GLU A 84 5.69 0.69 -7.92
N PHE A 85 6.91 0.73 -7.40
CA PHE A 85 7.60 1.96 -7.03
C PHE A 85 8.99 1.94 -7.66
N ARG A 86 9.44 3.12 -8.08
CA ARG A 86 10.82 3.33 -8.48
C ARG A 86 11.44 4.41 -7.60
N PHE A 87 12.52 4.05 -6.92
CA PHE A 87 13.34 4.93 -6.11
C PHE A 87 14.75 4.95 -6.66
N GLU A 88 15.08 5.98 -7.46
CA GLU A 88 16.33 6.02 -8.24
C GLU A 88 16.46 4.78 -9.13
N ASP A 89 17.48 3.94 -8.90
CA ASP A 89 17.76 2.72 -9.67
C ASP A 89 17.14 1.46 -9.02
N THR A 90 16.28 1.62 -8.00
CA THR A 90 15.65 0.52 -7.29
C THR A 90 14.17 0.43 -7.64
N GLU A 91 13.78 -0.67 -8.27
CA GLU A 91 12.39 -1.03 -8.52
C GLU A 91 11.88 -1.92 -7.40
N LEU A 92 10.72 -1.60 -6.85
CA LEU A 92 10.08 -2.34 -5.78
C LEU A 92 8.65 -2.67 -6.19
N SER A 93 8.30 -3.96 -6.15
CA SER A 93 6.94 -4.45 -6.35
C SER A 93 6.42 -5.05 -5.06
N TYR A 94 5.29 -4.56 -4.58
CA TYR A 94 4.61 -5.11 -3.42
C TYR A 94 3.21 -5.57 -3.80
N LYS A 95 2.97 -6.86 -3.62
CA LYS A 95 1.73 -7.53 -4.01
C LYS A 95 1.11 -8.24 -2.81
N TYR A 96 -0.20 -8.15 -2.68
CA TYR A 96 -0.94 -8.90 -1.68
C TYR A 96 -2.37 -9.16 -2.10
N SER A 97 -2.99 -10.15 -1.48
CA SER A 97 -4.42 -10.42 -1.59
C SER A 97 -5.08 -10.40 -0.21
N ARG A 98 -6.33 -9.91 -0.17
CA ARG A 98 -7.13 -9.76 1.04
C ARG A 98 -8.42 -10.55 0.96
N LEU A 99 -8.71 -11.31 2.02
CA LEU A 99 -10.02 -11.93 2.26
C LEU A 99 -10.98 -10.92 2.90
N SER A 100 -10.46 -10.06 3.76
CA SER A 100 -11.23 -9.01 4.45
C SER A 100 -10.38 -7.74 4.63
N ASN A 101 -10.95 -6.69 5.21
CA ASN A 101 -10.22 -5.46 5.54
C ASN A 101 -9.06 -5.70 6.53
N GLN A 102 -9.10 -6.78 7.28
CA GLN A 102 -8.12 -7.09 8.33
C GLN A 102 -7.26 -8.29 8.00
N GLU A 103 -7.68 -9.15 7.06
CA GLU A 103 -7.06 -10.43 6.81
C GLU A 103 -6.42 -10.49 5.42
N LEU A 104 -5.10 -10.70 5.39
CA LEU A 104 -4.35 -11.03 4.19
C LEU A 104 -4.39 -12.55 3.95
N ARG A 105 -4.52 -12.93 2.69
CA ARG A 105 -4.32 -14.30 2.23
C ARG A 105 -2.89 -14.53 1.80
N GLU A 106 -2.33 -13.59 1.06
CA GLU A 106 -0.99 -13.66 0.51
C GLU A 106 -0.31 -12.30 0.54
N GLU A 107 1.01 -12.32 0.62
CA GLU A 107 1.87 -11.14 0.61
C GLU A 107 3.20 -11.48 -0.05
N GLU A 108 3.68 -10.63 -0.94
CA GLU A 108 4.95 -10.78 -1.64
C GLU A 108 5.61 -9.43 -1.87
N LEU A 109 6.91 -9.36 -1.61
CA LEU A 109 7.76 -8.23 -1.93
C LEU A 109 8.85 -8.67 -2.88
N SER A 110 9.05 -7.90 -3.94
CA SER A 110 10.18 -8.07 -4.87
C SER A 110 10.93 -6.76 -5.03
N VAL A 111 12.26 -6.84 -5.18
CA VAL A 111 13.13 -5.71 -5.44
C VAL A 111 14.02 -6.04 -6.64
N ASN A 112 14.01 -5.16 -7.66
CA ASN A 112 14.71 -5.34 -8.93
C ASN A 112 14.42 -6.73 -9.57
N GLY A 113 13.15 -7.13 -9.53
CA GLY A 113 12.70 -8.43 -10.06
C GLY A 113 13.04 -9.65 -9.20
N LYS A 114 13.80 -9.49 -8.10
CA LYS A 114 14.13 -10.56 -7.17
C LYS A 114 13.07 -10.64 -6.06
N SER A 115 12.44 -11.80 -5.87
CA SER A 115 11.53 -12.03 -4.74
C SER A 115 12.31 -12.01 -3.43
N ILE A 116 11.93 -11.13 -2.52
CA ILE A 116 12.58 -10.92 -1.22
C ILE A 116 11.93 -11.80 -0.17
N PHE A 117 10.61 -11.75 -0.12
CA PHE A 117 9.82 -12.66 0.71
C PHE A 117 8.48 -12.94 0.05
N LYS A 118 7.92 -14.09 0.41
CA LYS A 118 6.57 -14.50 0.04
C LYS A 118 5.90 -15.21 1.21
N CYS A 119 4.70 -14.77 1.56
CA CYS A 119 3.88 -15.35 2.62
C CYS A 119 2.54 -15.77 2.04
N ASN A 120 2.15 -17.03 2.22
CA ASN A 120 0.81 -17.52 2.02
C ASN A 120 0.23 -17.92 3.37
N PHE A 121 -0.60 -17.06 3.93
CA PHE A 121 -1.16 -17.24 5.27
C PHE A 121 -2.21 -18.35 5.32
N GLY A 122 -2.91 -18.59 4.20
CA GLY A 122 -3.90 -19.65 4.09
C GLY A 122 -3.28 -21.05 4.06
N LEU A 123 -2.17 -21.20 3.32
CA LEU A 123 -1.44 -22.45 3.21
C LEU A 123 -0.35 -22.61 4.26
N ARG A 124 -0.02 -21.55 5.04
CA ARG A 124 1.10 -21.50 5.98
C ARG A 124 2.46 -21.75 5.30
N GLU A 125 2.59 -21.27 4.09
CA GLU A 125 3.82 -21.36 3.31
C GLU A 125 4.54 -20.01 3.33
N TYR A 126 5.81 -20.01 3.76
CA TYR A 126 6.60 -18.81 3.93
C TYR A 126 7.98 -18.98 3.29
N ASN A 127 8.43 -17.97 2.57
CA ASN A 127 9.78 -17.88 2.05
C ASN A 127 10.37 -16.52 2.43
N PHE A 128 11.59 -16.54 3.00
CA PHE A 128 12.33 -15.35 3.46
C PHE A 128 13.79 -15.38 3.02
N ASP A 129 14.10 -16.05 1.90
CA ASP A 129 15.48 -16.43 1.51
C ASP A 129 16.37 -15.24 1.14
N ASN A 130 15.81 -14.08 0.82
CA ASN A 130 16.54 -12.93 0.27
C ASN A 130 16.44 -11.65 1.10
N LEU A 131 16.27 -11.79 2.41
CA LEU A 131 16.17 -10.61 3.31
C LEU A 131 17.46 -9.79 3.38
N ASP A 132 18.62 -10.41 3.12
CA ASP A 132 19.91 -9.76 2.99
C ASP A 132 19.94 -8.71 1.86
N TYR A 133 19.16 -8.92 0.81
CA TYR A 133 19.08 -7.99 -0.32
C TYR A 133 18.48 -6.62 0.03
N ILE A 134 17.80 -6.54 1.15
CA ILE A 134 17.18 -5.30 1.68
C ILE A 134 17.76 -4.89 3.04
N ASP A 135 18.94 -5.39 3.40
CA ASP A 135 19.59 -5.16 4.69
C ASP A 135 18.73 -5.61 5.90
N ALA A 136 17.97 -6.68 5.74
CA ALA A 136 17.08 -7.22 6.78
C ALA A 136 17.48 -8.62 7.27
N GLU A 137 18.74 -9.01 7.10
CA GLU A 137 19.28 -10.30 7.54
C GLU A 137 19.20 -10.51 9.07
N THR A 138 19.08 -9.43 9.83
CA THR A 138 18.92 -9.49 11.29
C THR A 138 17.48 -9.77 11.73
N ALA A 139 16.55 -9.94 10.79
CA ALA A 139 15.16 -10.24 11.10
C ALA A 139 15.03 -11.59 11.82
N ASN A 140 14.43 -11.59 13.00
CA ASN A 140 14.16 -12.81 13.73
C ASN A 140 12.88 -13.48 13.21
N ILE A 141 13.05 -14.31 12.18
CA ILE A 141 11.93 -14.99 11.49
C ILE A 141 11.18 -15.93 12.44
N ASP A 142 11.86 -16.64 13.31
CA ASP A 142 11.21 -17.53 14.29
C ASP A 142 10.24 -16.76 15.18
N ARG A 143 10.64 -15.56 15.63
CA ARG A 143 9.77 -14.69 16.41
C ARG A 143 8.56 -14.22 15.62
N TYR A 144 8.74 -13.91 14.33
CA TYR A 144 7.61 -13.56 13.46
C TYR A 144 6.65 -14.74 13.33
N LEU A 145 7.15 -15.93 12.98
CA LEU A 145 6.32 -17.12 12.81
C LEU A 145 5.58 -17.49 14.10
N GLN A 146 6.23 -17.43 15.25
CA GLN A 146 5.58 -17.61 16.54
C GLN A 146 4.44 -16.61 16.76
N SER A 147 4.58 -15.35 16.31
CA SER A 147 3.51 -14.36 16.44
C SER A 147 2.28 -14.66 15.59
N LEU A 148 2.42 -15.50 14.56
CA LEU A 148 1.29 -15.93 13.72
C LEU A 148 0.48 -17.09 14.34
N GLU A 149 1.08 -17.81 15.31
CA GLU A 149 0.45 -18.94 16.00
C GLU A 149 -0.34 -18.50 17.25
N VAL A 150 -0.06 -17.31 17.76
CA VAL A 150 -0.76 -16.77 18.94
C VAL A 150 -2.20 -16.41 18.57
N GLY A 151 -3.17 -16.97 19.31
CA GLY A 151 -4.61 -16.70 19.10
C GLY A 151 -5.33 -17.72 18.23
N GLU A 152 -4.68 -18.82 17.78
CA GLU A 152 -5.36 -19.87 17.01
C GLU A 152 -6.31 -20.72 17.87
N ASP A 153 -6.14 -20.72 19.19
CA ASP A 153 -6.98 -21.47 20.14
C ASP A 153 -8.22 -20.68 20.62
N ASP A 154 -8.31 -19.40 20.32
CA ASP A 154 -9.45 -18.56 20.67
C ASP A 154 -10.51 -18.60 19.58
N GLU A 155 -11.80 -18.62 19.95
CA GLU A 155 -12.97 -18.58 19.03
C GLU A 155 -12.94 -17.34 18.10
N ILE A 156 -12.11 -16.34 18.40
CA ILE A 156 -11.86 -15.13 17.61
C ILE A 156 -10.38 -15.11 17.25
N SER A 157 -10.03 -15.67 16.09
CA SER A 157 -8.66 -15.58 15.60
C SER A 157 -8.28 -14.12 15.29
N GLU A 158 -7.20 -13.63 15.90
CA GLU A 158 -6.68 -12.31 15.57
C GLU A 158 -6.15 -12.27 14.12
N PRO A 159 -6.31 -11.12 13.42
CA PRO A 159 -5.79 -10.97 12.07
C PRO A 159 -4.27 -11.15 12.05
N LYS A 160 -3.78 -12.00 11.16
CA LYS A 160 -2.34 -12.24 11.00
C LYS A 160 -1.61 -10.96 10.60
N LEU A 161 -0.52 -10.67 11.30
CA LEU A 161 0.28 -9.46 11.06
C LEU A 161 1.01 -9.58 9.71
N PRO A 162 0.83 -8.65 8.76
CA PRO A 162 1.60 -8.64 7.50
C PRO A 162 3.10 -8.60 7.75
N PHE A 163 3.88 -9.40 7.04
CA PHE A 163 5.33 -9.48 7.24
C PHE A 163 6.04 -8.16 6.94
N LEU A 164 5.65 -7.46 5.88
CA LEU A 164 6.21 -6.14 5.58
C LEU A 164 6.02 -5.15 6.74
N ARG A 165 4.83 -5.16 7.36
CA ARG A 165 4.56 -4.32 8.53
C ARG A 165 5.40 -4.74 9.73
N TRP A 166 5.51 -6.04 9.99
CA TRP A 166 6.33 -6.57 11.05
C TRP A 166 7.81 -6.21 10.84
N LEU A 167 8.32 -6.38 9.63
CA LEU A 167 9.69 -6.10 9.24
C LEU A 167 10.05 -4.63 9.52
N ILE A 168 9.26 -3.69 9.01
CA ILE A 168 9.46 -2.25 9.21
C ILE A 168 9.42 -1.84 10.70
N SER A 169 8.67 -2.59 11.52
CA SER A 169 8.49 -2.27 12.94
C SER A 169 9.52 -2.92 13.86
N ASN A 170 10.16 -4.01 13.43
CA ASN A 170 11.01 -4.85 14.31
C ASN A 170 12.46 -4.94 13.85
N VAL A 171 12.79 -4.52 12.63
CA VAL A 171 14.16 -4.59 12.09
C VAL A 171 14.74 -3.19 11.97
N ALA A 172 15.98 -3.02 12.38
CA ALA A 172 16.73 -1.77 12.22
C ALA A 172 17.23 -1.65 10.77
N LEU A 173 16.37 -1.16 9.89
CA LEU A 173 16.70 -0.93 8.48
C LEU A 173 17.59 0.32 8.33
N LYS A 174 18.48 0.32 7.34
CA LYS A 174 19.28 1.50 7.00
C LYS A 174 18.38 2.64 6.50
N ASN A 175 18.73 3.88 6.81
CA ASN A 175 17.93 5.06 6.47
C ASN A 175 17.73 5.27 4.97
N ASP A 176 18.66 4.79 4.14
CA ASP A 176 18.63 4.84 2.69
C ASP A 176 18.04 3.59 2.03
N SER A 177 17.61 2.60 2.82
CA SER A 177 17.01 1.38 2.28
C SER A 177 15.73 1.67 1.51
N ALA A 178 15.44 0.87 0.48
CA ALA A 178 14.23 0.96 -0.33
C ALA A 178 12.95 0.86 0.53
N LEU A 179 12.98 0.06 1.61
CA LEU A 179 11.84 -0.08 2.52
C LEU A 179 11.58 1.17 3.36
N ILE A 180 12.62 1.87 3.79
CA ILE A 180 12.47 3.15 4.48
C ILE A 180 11.94 4.22 3.52
N ARG A 181 12.43 4.26 2.27
CA ARG A 181 11.91 5.16 1.22
C ARG A 181 10.43 4.86 0.94
N LEU A 182 10.06 3.59 0.78
CA LEU A 182 8.67 3.17 0.63
C LEU A 182 7.81 3.60 1.82
N SER A 183 8.28 3.32 3.04
CA SER A 183 7.60 3.69 4.28
C SER A 183 7.35 5.20 4.35
N ASN A 184 8.35 6.01 4.03
CA ASN A 184 8.26 7.47 4.02
C ASN A 184 7.29 7.98 2.94
N TYR A 185 7.31 7.36 1.76
CA TYR A 185 6.39 7.70 0.68
C TYR A 185 4.94 7.40 1.09
N VAL A 186 4.66 6.17 1.53
CA VAL A 186 3.30 5.73 1.89
C VAL A 186 2.75 6.53 3.09
N ARG A 187 3.58 6.93 4.05
CA ARG A 187 3.17 7.79 5.18
C ARG A 187 2.70 9.17 4.73
N ARG A 188 3.16 9.65 3.58
CA ARG A 188 2.75 10.95 2.99
C ARG A 188 1.50 10.84 2.13
N MET A 189 1.09 9.63 1.75
CA MET A 189 -0.14 9.44 0.98
C MET A 189 -1.35 9.90 1.78
N MET A 190 -2.23 10.66 1.14
CA MET A 190 -3.40 11.22 1.77
C MET A 190 -4.58 11.28 0.80
N MET A 191 -5.77 11.04 1.30
CA MET A 191 -7.01 11.28 0.58
C MET A 191 -7.84 12.32 1.32
N ILE A 192 -8.27 13.35 0.60
CA ILE A 192 -9.17 14.38 1.11
C ILE A 192 -10.52 14.21 0.41
N THR A 193 -11.59 14.05 1.19
CA THR A 193 -12.95 13.98 0.66
C THR A 193 -13.73 15.24 1.02
N VAL A 194 -14.37 15.83 0.01
CA VAL A 194 -15.24 17.01 0.20
C VAL A 194 -16.58 16.55 0.79
N GLY A 195 -17.06 17.23 1.82
CA GLY A 195 -18.40 17.03 2.39
C GLY A 195 -18.45 16.57 3.84
N ASN A 196 -17.50 15.74 4.31
CA ASN A 196 -17.50 15.22 5.69
C ASN A 196 -16.27 15.62 6.51
N GLY A 197 -15.39 16.48 5.99
CA GLY A 197 -14.14 16.85 6.67
C GLY A 197 -13.21 15.66 6.96
N MET A 198 -13.50 14.47 6.41
CA MET A 198 -12.67 13.30 6.63
C MET A 198 -11.41 13.38 5.79
N GLN A 199 -10.29 13.47 6.49
CA GLN A 199 -8.94 13.32 5.91
C GLN A 199 -8.44 11.91 6.22
N TYR A 200 -8.05 11.19 5.19
CA TYR A 200 -7.45 9.86 5.33
C TYR A 200 -5.93 9.96 5.17
N ARG A 201 -5.17 9.58 6.20
CA ARG A 201 -3.71 9.66 6.23
C ARG A 201 -3.11 8.56 7.12
N PHE A 202 -1.87 8.15 6.84
CA PHE A 202 -1.19 7.05 7.53
C PHE A 202 -0.04 7.51 8.45
N GLY A 203 0.26 8.79 8.54
CA GLY A 203 1.32 9.32 9.37
C GLY A 203 0.89 10.49 10.24
N ARG A 204 1.72 10.85 11.24
CA ARG A 204 1.62 12.16 11.88
C ARG A 204 2.15 13.20 10.90
N MET A 205 1.31 14.12 10.50
CA MET A 205 1.75 15.31 9.77
C MET A 205 2.33 16.29 10.77
N ASN A 206 3.48 16.88 10.44
CA ASN A 206 3.98 18.03 11.17
C ASN A 206 3.00 19.20 11.00
N GLN A 207 2.91 20.03 12.04
CA GLN A 207 2.03 21.22 12.05
C GLN A 207 2.28 22.16 10.86
N SER A 208 3.54 22.22 10.38
CA SER A 208 3.94 22.96 9.19
C SER A 208 3.23 22.55 7.89
N PHE A 209 2.74 21.33 7.78
CA PHE A 209 2.00 20.91 6.59
C PHE A 209 0.56 21.43 6.61
N TYR A 210 -0.07 21.54 7.77
CA TYR A 210 -1.38 22.19 7.88
C TYR A 210 -1.31 23.68 7.52
N GLU A 211 -0.26 24.36 7.99
CA GLU A 211 0.01 25.76 7.67
C GLU A 211 0.24 25.95 6.16
N SER A 212 0.88 24.99 5.48
CA SER A 212 1.06 25.04 4.01
C SER A 212 -0.23 24.77 3.22
N LEU A 213 -1.17 23.97 3.76
CA LEU A 213 -2.48 23.76 3.12
C LEU A 213 -3.41 24.97 3.29
N GLU A 214 -3.26 25.73 4.39
CA GLU A 214 -4.01 26.96 4.63
C GLU A 214 -3.46 28.15 3.84
N ASN A 215 -2.20 28.08 3.39
CA ASN A 215 -1.55 29.14 2.63
C ASN A 215 -1.07 28.62 1.26
N PRO A 216 -1.91 28.77 0.20
CA PRO A 216 -1.63 28.22 -1.14
C PRO A 216 -0.34 28.71 -1.79
N GLU A 217 0.26 29.80 -1.30
CA GLU A 217 1.52 30.34 -1.83
C GLU A 217 2.74 29.46 -1.48
N HIS A 218 2.67 28.66 -0.44
CA HIS A 218 3.72 27.71 -0.06
C HIS A 218 3.75 26.41 -0.90
N LEU A 219 2.75 26.20 -1.77
CA LEU A 219 2.69 25.04 -2.69
C LEU A 219 3.40 25.29 -4.03
N LYS A 220 4.04 26.47 -4.21
CA LYS A 220 4.69 26.89 -5.46
C LYS A 220 6.22 26.67 -5.51
N ASN A 221 6.80 26.04 -4.49
CA ASN A 221 8.24 25.72 -4.43
C ASN A 221 8.47 24.21 -4.33
#